data_e5200a95966ea24e759451f2f2a2b502
#
_entry.id   e5200a95966ea24e759451f2f2a2b502
#
_cell.length_a   1.000
_cell.length_b   1.000
_cell.length_c   1.000
_cell.angle_alpha   90.00
_cell.angle_beta   90.00
_cell.angle_gamma   90.00
#
_symmetry.space_group_name_H-M   'P 1'
#
loop_
_entity.id
_entity.type
_entity.pdbx_description
1 polymer ?
#
loop_
_entity_poly.entity_id
_entity_poly.type
_entity_poly.pdbx_seq_one_letter_code
_entity_poly.pdbx_strand_id
1 'polypeptide(L)'
;MTGEYPDTAVGSDYRLATDTIASTLSEHGFATGGFHSNPFISRAYGFDHGFDEFDDDLHFGKHKLIALAQRALDKLRNRHYARAEEINERSLSWIDSVEDDEPFFLWNHYMDTHGPYEPPGEYEQLYHDEGLSGRDAQSLYRRAIKDPDSITEEEQELLIALYDAEIRYNDKRIGEFLEELRRRDLLERSLLIFTADHGDAFGEHGYYEHPRYLHDEITHVPLMVRPPGGADDEVSIPASTLDIAATIEESVSAGSDHEGASLLESLEEDRTVFMQARGEDDASHVRRYALRTADGACFCERDQETEAISFSDCTSRSLRSELEGHVEIRIGKENGEDVADSGDVDEEIDRRLEALGYKE
;
A
#
# COMPACT_ATOMS: atom_id res chain seq x y z
N MET A 1 7.36 4.23 1.99
CA MET A 1 7.55 5.64 2.38
C MET A 1 8.72 5.85 3.33
N THR A 2 9.05 4.92 4.20
CA THR A 2 10.10 5.08 5.23
C THR A 2 11.36 4.23 4.98
N GLY A 3 11.30 3.19 4.16
CA GLY A 3 12.39 2.24 3.99
C GLY A 3 12.65 1.34 5.20
N GLU A 4 11.72 1.33 6.15
CA GLU A 4 11.81 0.60 7.41
C GLU A 4 10.71 -0.46 7.51
N TYR A 5 10.95 -1.49 8.31
CA TYR A 5 9.90 -2.47 8.64
C TYR A 5 8.77 -1.84 9.46
N PRO A 6 7.54 -2.35 9.34
CA PRO A 6 6.38 -1.77 10.02
C PRO A 6 6.51 -1.61 11.54
N ASP A 7 7.23 -2.52 12.20
CA ASP A 7 7.49 -2.47 13.65
C ASP A 7 8.45 -1.35 14.06
N THR A 8 9.24 -0.82 13.13
CA THR A 8 10.11 0.35 13.33
C THR A 8 9.43 1.62 12.81
N ALA A 9 8.77 1.54 11.63
CA ALA A 9 8.21 2.68 10.93
C ALA A 9 6.98 3.29 11.62
N VAL A 10 6.17 2.46 12.29
CA VAL A 10 4.86 2.86 12.82
C VAL A 10 4.71 2.40 14.27
N GLY A 11 4.40 3.32 15.15
CA GLY A 11 4.13 3.03 16.57
C GLY A 11 2.88 2.17 16.79
N SER A 12 2.68 1.74 18.02
CA SER A 12 1.50 0.94 18.40
C SER A 12 0.18 1.69 18.23
N ASP A 13 0.23 3.02 18.18
CA ASP A 13 -0.90 3.94 17.94
C ASP A 13 -1.10 4.27 16.46
N TYR A 14 -0.48 3.51 15.54
CA TYR A 14 -0.49 3.71 14.10
C TYR A 14 0.16 5.02 13.63
N ARG A 15 0.84 5.76 14.50
CA ARG A 15 1.54 6.99 14.11
C ARG A 15 2.89 6.68 13.52
N LEU A 16 3.25 7.48 12.52
CA LEU A 16 4.59 7.47 11.94
C LEU A 16 5.63 7.75 13.03
N ALA A 17 6.64 6.89 13.14
CA ALA A 17 7.70 6.94 14.16
C ALA A 17 9.07 7.31 13.59
N THR A 18 9.23 7.30 12.26
CA THR A 18 10.49 7.56 11.55
C THR A 18 10.32 8.61 10.46
N ASP A 19 11.42 9.12 9.94
CA ASP A 19 11.43 10.03 8.79
C ASP A 19 10.90 9.33 7.52
N THR A 20 10.40 10.12 6.60
CA THR A 20 9.91 9.65 5.30
C THR A 20 10.89 9.98 4.18
N ILE A 21 10.77 9.29 3.05
CA ILE A 21 11.46 9.69 1.81
C ILE A 21 11.15 11.13 1.43
N ALA A 22 9.94 11.61 1.67
CA ALA A 22 9.58 13.00 1.43
C ALA A 22 10.41 13.96 2.28
N SER A 23 10.66 13.64 3.57
CA SER A 23 11.54 14.44 4.44
C SER A 23 12.96 14.51 3.89
N THR A 24 13.53 13.35 3.54
CA THR A 24 14.89 13.27 2.97
C THR A 24 14.99 14.09 1.69
N LEU A 25 14.03 13.97 0.79
CA LEU A 25 14.05 14.70 -0.48
C LEU A 25 13.81 16.21 -0.31
N SER A 26 12.94 16.62 0.62
CA SER A 26 12.73 18.03 0.97
C SER A 26 14.03 18.66 1.48
N GLU A 27 14.80 17.96 2.33
CA GLU A 27 16.12 18.41 2.79
C GLU A 27 17.16 18.52 1.66
N HIS A 28 16.97 17.78 0.58
CA HIS A 28 17.78 17.83 -0.64
C HIS A 28 17.24 18.84 -1.69
N GLY A 29 16.26 19.66 -1.33
CA GLY A 29 15.75 20.75 -2.16
C GLY A 29 14.77 20.31 -3.24
N PHE A 30 14.05 19.21 -3.02
CA PHE A 30 12.95 18.80 -3.86
C PHE A 30 11.63 19.39 -3.35
N ALA A 31 10.77 19.87 -4.22
CA ALA A 31 9.37 20.08 -3.92
C ALA A 31 8.71 18.71 -3.72
N THR A 32 7.86 18.58 -2.71
CA THR A 32 7.30 17.26 -2.33
C THR A 32 5.78 17.28 -2.28
N GLY A 33 5.14 16.39 -3.05
CA GLY A 33 3.69 16.28 -3.15
C GLY A 33 3.18 14.85 -2.89
N GLY A 34 2.16 14.71 -2.04
CA GLY A 34 1.48 13.45 -1.74
C GLY A 34 -0.02 13.56 -1.95
N PHE A 35 -0.61 12.66 -2.75
CA PHE A 35 -2.03 12.69 -3.10
C PHE A 35 -2.65 11.29 -2.95
N HIS A 36 -3.64 11.17 -2.07
CA HIS A 36 -4.32 9.91 -1.78
C HIS A 36 -5.69 10.12 -1.13
N SER A 37 -6.36 9.02 -0.83
CA SER A 37 -7.61 9.02 -0.04
C SER A 37 -7.68 7.89 0.98
N ASN A 38 -6.53 7.23 1.26
CA ASN A 38 -6.43 6.19 2.27
C ASN A 38 -6.42 6.81 3.68
N PRO A 39 -7.40 6.49 4.57
CA PRO A 39 -7.49 7.08 5.90
C PRO A 39 -6.36 6.64 6.85
N PHE A 40 -5.76 5.46 6.64
CA PHE A 40 -4.69 4.94 7.50
C PHE A 40 -3.36 5.69 7.35
N ILE A 41 -3.11 6.31 6.21
CA ILE A 41 -1.89 7.05 5.92
C ILE A 41 -2.13 8.57 5.89
N SER A 42 -3.08 9.03 6.70
CA SER A 42 -3.47 10.44 6.76
C SER A 42 -2.52 11.27 7.63
N ARG A 43 -2.66 12.60 7.51
CA ARG A 43 -1.96 13.57 8.39
C ARG A 43 -2.28 13.38 9.88
N ALA A 44 -3.42 12.77 10.23
CA ALA A 44 -3.76 12.48 11.62
C ALA A 44 -2.78 11.48 12.26
N TYR A 45 -2.13 10.67 11.45
CA TYR A 45 -1.11 9.72 11.87
C TYR A 45 0.33 10.18 11.54
N GLY A 46 0.50 11.44 11.08
CA GLY A 46 1.81 12.04 10.82
C GLY A 46 2.42 11.70 9.46
N PHE A 47 1.66 11.10 8.54
CA PHE A 47 2.15 10.73 7.22
C PHE A 47 2.35 11.91 6.26
N ASP A 48 1.92 13.11 6.62
CA ASP A 48 2.21 14.36 5.91
C ASP A 48 3.63 14.89 6.17
N HIS A 49 4.39 14.24 7.06
CA HIS A 49 5.74 14.67 7.40
C HIS A 49 6.67 14.65 6.19
N GLY A 50 7.29 15.81 5.90
CA GLY A 50 8.20 16.01 4.78
C GLY A 50 7.55 16.36 3.45
N PHE A 51 6.21 16.43 3.36
CA PHE A 51 5.51 16.90 2.17
C PHE A 51 5.20 18.40 2.25
N ASP A 52 5.48 19.14 1.19
CA ASP A 52 5.07 20.55 1.03
C ASP A 52 3.58 20.65 0.73
N GLU A 53 3.06 19.74 -0.11
CA GLU A 53 1.63 19.56 -0.38
C GLU A 53 1.23 18.12 -0.05
N PHE A 54 0.20 17.96 0.80
CA PHE A 54 -0.33 16.64 1.17
C PHE A 54 -1.84 16.66 1.16
N ASP A 55 -2.44 16.03 0.16
CA ASP A 55 -3.89 15.92 0.01
C ASP A 55 -4.33 14.47 0.32
N ASP A 56 -4.83 14.26 1.53
CA ASP A 56 -5.36 13.00 2.03
C ASP A 56 -6.88 12.85 1.82
N ASP A 57 -7.46 13.70 0.98
CA ASP A 57 -8.91 13.78 0.71
C ASP A 57 -9.77 13.96 1.99
N LEU A 58 -9.13 14.23 3.14
CA LEU A 58 -9.82 14.54 4.38
C LEU A 58 -10.12 16.03 4.45
N HIS A 59 -11.28 16.38 5.00
CA HIS A 59 -11.74 17.77 5.02
C HIS A 59 -11.28 18.50 6.28
N PHE A 60 -10.09 18.16 6.81
CA PHE A 60 -9.51 18.82 7.96
C PHE A 60 -9.16 20.28 7.66
N GLY A 61 -9.49 21.17 8.58
CA GLY A 61 -9.17 22.60 8.45
C GLY A 61 -10.03 23.41 7.50
N LYS A 62 -10.90 22.80 6.71
CA LYS A 62 -11.87 23.53 5.87
C LYS A 62 -13.00 24.12 6.73
N HIS A 63 -13.60 25.23 6.25
CA HIS A 63 -14.75 25.83 6.94
C HIS A 63 -15.84 24.78 7.17
N LYS A 64 -16.33 24.60 8.41
CA LYS A 64 -17.32 23.57 8.79
C LYS A 64 -18.51 23.41 7.82
N LEU A 65 -18.98 24.53 7.24
CA LEU A 65 -20.09 24.51 6.27
C LEU A 65 -19.68 23.93 4.91
N ILE A 66 -18.46 24.15 4.47
CA ILE A 66 -17.93 23.60 3.22
C ILE A 66 -17.71 22.10 3.38
N ALA A 67 -17.06 21.69 4.46
CA ALA A 67 -16.87 20.28 4.81
C ALA A 67 -18.21 19.52 4.91
N LEU A 68 -19.24 20.13 5.56
CA LEU A 68 -20.57 19.55 5.67
C LEU A 68 -21.26 19.41 4.30
N ALA A 69 -21.12 20.40 3.42
CA ALA A 69 -21.70 20.35 2.08
C ALA A 69 -21.01 19.29 1.20
N GLN A 70 -19.69 19.17 1.26
CA GLN A 70 -18.93 18.13 0.56
C GLN A 70 -19.30 16.74 1.07
N ARG A 71 -19.34 16.53 2.41
CA ARG A 71 -19.81 15.28 3.02
C ARG A 71 -21.22 14.86 2.58
N ALA A 72 -22.13 15.84 2.49
CA ALA A 72 -23.48 15.55 2.01
C ALA A 72 -23.49 15.13 0.53
N LEU A 73 -22.63 15.74 -0.29
CA LEU A 73 -22.48 15.42 -1.71
C LEU A 73 -21.85 14.04 -1.91
N ASP A 74 -20.79 13.70 -1.16
CA ASP A 74 -20.12 12.41 -1.19
C ASP A 74 -21.07 11.28 -0.77
N LYS A 75 -21.85 11.51 0.28
CA LYS A 75 -22.90 10.55 0.71
C LYS A 75 -24.00 10.36 -0.36
N LEU A 76 -24.38 11.42 -1.07
CA LEU A 76 -25.35 11.32 -2.17
C LEU A 76 -24.80 10.57 -3.39
N ARG A 77 -23.47 10.64 -3.60
CA ARG A 77 -22.75 9.97 -4.68
C ARG A 77 -22.27 8.56 -4.31
N ASN A 78 -22.53 8.11 -3.10
CA ASN A 78 -21.97 6.86 -2.53
C ASN A 78 -20.45 6.79 -2.67
N ARG A 79 -19.76 7.92 -2.50
CA ARG A 79 -18.32 8.05 -2.66
C ARG A 79 -17.64 7.80 -1.32
N HIS A 80 -16.75 6.83 -1.28
CA HIS A 80 -15.99 6.44 -0.08
C HIS A 80 -14.56 6.95 -0.12
N TYR A 81 -13.97 7.12 -1.33
CA TYR A 81 -12.60 7.59 -1.58
C TYR A 81 -12.54 8.37 -2.90
N ALA A 82 -11.43 9.13 -3.10
CA ALA A 82 -11.15 9.78 -4.38
C ALA A 82 -10.69 8.74 -5.39
N ARG A 83 -11.28 8.76 -6.58
CA ARG A 83 -10.91 7.89 -7.70
C ARG A 83 -9.58 8.34 -8.33
N ALA A 84 -8.92 7.42 -9.06
CA ALA A 84 -7.63 7.67 -9.70
C ALA A 84 -7.62 8.92 -10.59
N GLU A 85 -8.71 9.22 -11.32
CA GLU A 85 -8.81 10.44 -12.11
C GLU A 85 -8.75 11.71 -11.26
N GLU A 86 -9.34 11.73 -10.07
CA GLU A 86 -9.30 12.86 -9.16
C GLU A 86 -7.90 13.04 -8.54
N ILE A 87 -7.26 11.94 -8.17
CA ILE A 87 -5.87 11.95 -7.68
C ILE A 87 -4.94 12.48 -8.77
N ASN A 88 -5.08 12.00 -10.00
CA ASN A 88 -4.31 12.46 -11.16
C ASN A 88 -4.51 13.96 -11.44
N GLU A 89 -5.75 14.44 -11.42
CA GLU A 89 -6.08 15.86 -11.65
C GLU A 89 -5.41 16.76 -10.60
N ARG A 90 -5.49 16.38 -9.32
CA ARG A 90 -4.89 17.13 -8.21
C ARG A 90 -3.37 17.14 -8.31
N SER A 91 -2.75 15.99 -8.53
CA SER A 91 -1.29 15.88 -8.64
C SER A 91 -0.74 16.59 -9.87
N LEU A 92 -1.42 16.53 -11.03
CA LEU A 92 -1.03 17.30 -12.22
C LEU A 92 -1.17 18.81 -12.00
N SER A 93 -2.21 19.26 -11.33
CA SER A 93 -2.37 20.66 -10.95
C SER A 93 -1.25 21.15 -10.02
N TRP A 94 -0.81 20.30 -9.09
CA TRP A 94 0.33 20.58 -8.24
C TRP A 94 1.63 20.63 -9.03
N ILE A 95 1.90 19.66 -9.91
CA ILE A 95 3.08 19.68 -10.80
C ILE A 95 3.13 20.99 -11.58
N ASP A 96 2.00 21.47 -12.12
CA ASP A 96 1.94 22.74 -12.86
C ASP A 96 2.18 23.97 -11.98
N SER A 97 2.21 23.84 -10.65
CA SER A 97 2.53 24.90 -9.68
C SER A 97 3.99 24.88 -9.18
N VAL A 98 4.70 23.78 -9.40
CA VAL A 98 6.14 23.66 -9.07
C VAL A 98 6.94 24.57 -10.03
N GLU A 99 8.01 25.21 -9.56
CA GLU A 99 8.84 26.07 -10.39
C GLU A 99 9.57 25.25 -11.48
N ASP A 100 9.73 25.81 -12.68
CA ASP A 100 10.21 25.10 -13.88
C ASP A 100 11.54 24.35 -13.71
N ASP A 101 12.45 24.86 -12.90
CA ASP A 101 13.79 24.29 -12.65
C ASP A 101 13.89 23.54 -11.31
N GLU A 102 12.82 23.47 -10.53
CA GLU A 102 12.79 22.81 -9.23
C GLU A 102 12.56 21.31 -9.40
N PRO A 103 13.45 20.45 -8.86
CA PRO A 103 13.19 19.02 -8.85
C PRO A 103 12.03 18.72 -7.91
N PHE A 104 11.23 17.68 -8.21
CA PHE A 104 10.13 17.32 -7.35
C PHE A 104 10.05 15.81 -7.10
N PHE A 105 9.44 15.48 -5.98
CA PHE A 105 8.98 14.13 -5.62
C PHE A 105 7.46 14.13 -5.57
N LEU A 106 6.84 13.19 -6.29
CA LEU A 106 5.40 12.98 -6.28
C LEU A 106 5.08 11.56 -5.83
N TRP A 107 4.19 11.45 -4.87
CA TRP A 107 3.60 10.19 -4.44
C TRP A 107 2.09 10.20 -4.63
N ASN A 108 1.59 9.35 -5.54
CA ASN A 108 0.17 9.10 -5.73
C ASN A 108 -0.17 7.71 -5.19
N HIS A 109 -1.23 7.60 -4.39
CA HIS A 109 -1.77 6.33 -3.92
C HIS A 109 -3.25 6.22 -4.31
N TYR A 110 -3.55 5.19 -5.09
CA TYR A 110 -4.87 4.93 -5.65
C TYR A 110 -5.58 3.86 -4.84
N MET A 111 -6.87 4.11 -4.52
CA MET A 111 -7.74 3.16 -3.82
C MET A 111 -8.64 2.37 -4.79
N ASP A 112 -8.50 2.55 -6.11
CA ASP A 112 -9.43 2.03 -7.12
C ASP A 112 -9.43 0.51 -7.27
N THR A 113 -8.45 -0.19 -6.70
CA THR A 113 -8.43 -1.66 -6.67
C THR A 113 -8.78 -2.23 -5.29
N HIS A 114 -9.01 -1.37 -4.30
CA HIS A 114 -9.41 -1.80 -2.95
C HIS A 114 -10.92 -2.10 -2.88
N GLY A 115 -11.28 -3.18 -2.19
CA GLY A 115 -12.68 -3.55 -1.98
C GLY A 115 -13.48 -2.53 -1.14
N PRO A 116 -14.79 -2.51 -1.25
CA PRO A 116 -15.62 -3.32 -2.15
C PRO A 116 -15.48 -2.91 -3.61
N TYR A 117 -15.36 -3.88 -4.52
CA TYR A 117 -15.09 -3.63 -5.94
C TYR A 117 -16.31 -3.04 -6.64
N GLU A 118 -16.23 -1.79 -7.03
CA GLU A 118 -17.29 -1.03 -7.69
C GLU A 118 -16.76 -0.33 -8.96
N PRO A 119 -16.35 -1.10 -9.99
CA PRO A 119 -15.77 -0.54 -11.20
C PRO A 119 -16.75 0.43 -11.88
N PRO A 120 -16.31 1.64 -12.29
CA PRO A 120 -17.24 2.69 -12.72
C PRO A 120 -17.71 2.53 -14.16
N GLY A 121 -18.98 2.81 -14.41
CA GLY A 121 -19.55 2.99 -15.76
C GLY A 121 -19.43 1.76 -16.65
N GLU A 122 -18.72 1.88 -17.77
CA GLU A 122 -18.58 0.79 -18.75
C GLU A 122 -17.75 -0.40 -18.24
N TYR A 123 -17.00 -0.24 -17.15
CA TYR A 123 -16.18 -1.30 -16.54
C TYR A 123 -17.00 -2.28 -15.71
N GLU A 124 -18.19 -1.89 -15.22
CA GLU A 124 -19.04 -2.73 -14.36
C GLU A 124 -19.38 -4.11 -14.99
N GLN A 125 -19.49 -4.17 -16.32
CA GLN A 125 -19.83 -5.38 -17.07
C GLN A 125 -18.71 -5.85 -17.99
N LEU A 126 -17.46 -5.45 -17.73
CA LEU A 126 -16.37 -5.70 -18.67
C LEU A 126 -15.99 -7.20 -18.73
N TYR A 127 -16.01 -7.88 -17.61
CA TYR A 127 -15.57 -9.27 -17.49
C TYR A 127 -16.67 -10.22 -17.02
N HIS A 128 -17.87 -9.74 -16.75
CA HIS A 128 -19.02 -10.54 -16.36
C HIS A 128 -20.32 -9.97 -16.93
N ASP A 129 -21.18 -10.83 -17.50
CA ASP A 129 -22.43 -10.41 -18.16
C ASP A 129 -23.49 -9.87 -17.17
N GLU A 130 -23.45 -10.37 -15.93
CA GLU A 130 -24.33 -9.92 -14.85
C GLU A 130 -23.63 -8.84 -14.04
N GLY A 131 -23.90 -7.57 -14.35
CA GLY A 131 -23.46 -6.46 -13.51
C GLY A 131 -24.14 -6.55 -12.13
N LEU A 132 -23.36 -6.33 -11.06
CA LEU A 132 -23.93 -6.15 -9.73
C LEU A 132 -24.15 -4.67 -9.47
N SER A 133 -25.32 -4.32 -8.90
CA SER A 133 -25.47 -2.97 -8.34
C SER A 133 -24.44 -2.77 -7.22
N GLY A 134 -23.96 -1.53 -7.03
CA GLY A 134 -22.98 -1.26 -5.97
C GLY A 134 -23.36 -1.80 -4.59
N ARG A 135 -24.67 -1.85 -4.26
CA ARG A 135 -25.15 -2.45 -2.99
C ARG A 135 -25.01 -3.97 -2.96
N ASP A 136 -25.24 -4.63 -4.06
CA ASP A 136 -25.16 -6.09 -4.15
C ASP A 136 -23.67 -6.51 -4.15
N ALA A 137 -22.81 -5.77 -4.85
CA ALA A 137 -21.37 -5.96 -4.82
C ALA A 137 -20.80 -5.78 -3.40
N GLN A 138 -21.17 -4.70 -2.69
CA GLN A 138 -20.80 -4.49 -1.30
C GLN A 138 -21.30 -5.61 -0.37
N SER A 139 -22.53 -6.09 -0.59
CA SER A 139 -23.12 -7.18 0.21
C SER A 139 -22.38 -8.50 -0.01
N LEU A 140 -22.04 -8.80 -1.27
CA LEU A 140 -21.28 -9.99 -1.64
C LEU A 140 -19.85 -9.93 -1.04
N TYR A 141 -19.16 -8.80 -1.21
CA TYR A 141 -17.84 -8.58 -0.66
C TYR A 141 -17.79 -8.77 0.87
N ARG A 142 -18.72 -8.13 1.61
CA ARG A 142 -18.80 -8.29 3.07
C ARG A 142 -19.12 -9.71 3.50
N ARG A 143 -19.93 -10.43 2.72
CA ARG A 143 -20.22 -11.85 3.00
C ARG A 143 -18.98 -12.70 2.77
N ALA A 144 -18.22 -12.44 1.72
CA ALA A 144 -16.97 -13.15 1.44
C ALA A 144 -15.96 -13.03 2.59
N ILE A 145 -15.86 -11.84 3.21
CA ILE A 145 -15.00 -11.62 4.38
C ILE A 145 -15.54 -12.32 5.64
N LYS A 146 -16.85 -12.20 5.92
CA LYS A 146 -17.45 -12.68 7.18
C LYS A 146 -17.74 -14.18 7.20
N ASP A 147 -18.05 -14.78 6.07
CA ASP A 147 -18.47 -16.18 5.92
C ASP A 147 -17.96 -16.74 4.59
N PRO A 148 -16.62 -16.88 4.45
CA PRO A 148 -15.97 -17.30 3.21
C PRO A 148 -16.50 -18.65 2.68
N ASP A 149 -16.85 -19.58 3.58
CA ASP A 149 -17.40 -20.89 3.21
C ASP A 149 -18.79 -20.81 2.55
N SER A 150 -19.50 -19.68 2.66
CA SER A 150 -20.80 -19.46 2.03
C SER A 150 -20.71 -18.98 0.57
N ILE A 151 -19.52 -18.64 0.09
CA ILE A 151 -19.30 -18.12 -1.27
C ILE A 151 -19.30 -19.27 -2.25
N THR A 152 -20.16 -19.18 -3.26
CA THR A 152 -20.19 -20.14 -4.37
C THR A 152 -19.08 -19.85 -5.39
N GLU A 153 -18.74 -20.82 -6.22
CA GLU A 153 -17.77 -20.66 -7.30
C GLU A 153 -18.16 -19.51 -8.27
N GLU A 154 -19.45 -19.38 -8.62
CA GLU A 154 -19.97 -18.31 -9.46
C GLU A 154 -19.81 -16.92 -8.79
N GLU A 155 -20.00 -16.83 -7.48
CA GLU A 155 -19.83 -15.60 -6.73
C GLU A 155 -18.34 -15.22 -6.57
N GLN A 156 -17.47 -16.20 -6.43
CA GLN A 156 -16.03 -16.00 -6.44
C GLN A 156 -15.54 -15.48 -7.81
N GLU A 157 -15.99 -16.13 -8.91
CA GLU A 157 -15.68 -15.66 -10.28
C GLU A 157 -16.16 -14.22 -10.49
N LEU A 158 -17.33 -13.86 -9.96
CA LEU A 158 -17.86 -12.51 -10.05
C LEU A 158 -17.01 -11.49 -9.26
N LEU A 159 -16.58 -11.84 -8.04
CA LEU A 159 -15.67 -10.97 -7.26
C LEU A 159 -14.35 -10.72 -8.01
N ILE A 160 -13.75 -11.76 -8.59
CA ILE A 160 -12.54 -11.66 -9.41
C ILE A 160 -12.79 -10.77 -10.64
N ALA A 161 -13.90 -10.96 -11.33
CA ALA A 161 -14.26 -10.17 -12.50
C ALA A 161 -14.43 -8.67 -12.18
N LEU A 162 -15.00 -8.34 -11.03
CA LEU A 162 -15.12 -6.96 -10.56
C LEU A 162 -13.75 -6.37 -10.19
N TYR A 163 -12.90 -7.14 -9.54
CA TYR A 163 -11.53 -6.74 -9.21
C TYR A 163 -10.70 -6.48 -10.47
N ASP A 164 -10.75 -7.38 -11.45
CA ASP A 164 -10.08 -7.20 -12.74
C ASP A 164 -10.58 -5.95 -13.48
N ALA A 165 -11.86 -5.64 -13.35
CA ALA A 165 -12.45 -4.43 -13.94
C ALA A 165 -11.96 -3.14 -13.26
N GLU A 166 -11.76 -3.15 -11.94
CA GLU A 166 -11.10 -2.04 -11.22
C GLU A 166 -9.63 -1.90 -11.64
N ILE A 167 -8.88 -2.99 -11.76
CA ILE A 167 -7.51 -2.97 -12.29
C ILE A 167 -7.49 -2.34 -13.68
N ARG A 168 -8.41 -2.76 -14.56
CA ARG A 168 -8.48 -2.23 -15.93
C ARG A 168 -8.82 -0.74 -15.98
N TYR A 169 -9.69 -0.29 -15.09
CA TYR A 169 -10.00 1.13 -14.94
C TYR A 169 -8.78 1.92 -14.47
N ASN A 170 -8.13 1.45 -13.40
CA ASN A 170 -6.95 2.10 -12.82
C ASN A 170 -5.78 2.15 -13.81
N ASP A 171 -5.49 1.05 -14.53
CA ASP A 171 -4.50 1.00 -15.61
C ASP A 171 -4.71 2.09 -16.65
N LYS A 172 -5.96 2.29 -17.09
CA LYS A 172 -6.28 3.36 -18.03
C LYS A 172 -5.99 4.74 -17.44
N ARG A 173 -6.36 5.00 -16.15
CA ARG A 173 -6.12 6.31 -15.51
C ARG A 173 -4.62 6.58 -15.32
N ILE A 174 -3.86 5.56 -14.98
CA ILE A 174 -2.40 5.65 -14.88
C ILE A 174 -1.80 5.91 -16.26
N GLY A 175 -2.26 5.21 -17.30
CA GLY A 175 -1.80 5.47 -18.68
C GLY A 175 -2.06 6.91 -19.13
N GLU A 176 -3.23 7.48 -18.82
CA GLU A 176 -3.56 8.88 -19.09
C GLU A 176 -2.65 9.85 -18.31
N PHE A 177 -2.34 9.54 -17.05
CA PHE A 177 -1.37 10.31 -16.25
C PHE A 177 0.03 10.30 -16.86
N LEU A 178 0.52 9.15 -17.29
CA LEU A 178 1.83 9.03 -17.95
C LEU A 178 1.89 9.81 -19.28
N GLU A 179 0.80 9.86 -20.04
CA GLU A 179 0.72 10.71 -21.24
C GLU A 179 0.76 12.21 -20.89
N GLU A 180 0.18 12.61 -19.76
CA GLU A 180 0.29 14.00 -19.26
C GLU A 180 1.72 14.33 -18.86
N LEU A 181 2.44 13.42 -18.18
CA LEU A 181 3.85 13.60 -17.86
C LEU A 181 4.72 13.69 -19.13
N ARG A 182 4.41 12.85 -20.16
CA ARG A 182 5.11 12.92 -21.45
C ARG A 182 4.90 14.24 -22.14
N ARG A 183 3.68 14.80 -22.16
CA ARG A 183 3.38 16.11 -22.75
C ARG A 183 4.09 17.29 -22.06
N ARG A 184 4.48 17.10 -20.79
CA ARG A 184 5.26 18.07 -19.99
C ARG A 184 6.77 17.84 -20.08
N ASP A 185 7.24 16.93 -20.94
CA ASP A 185 8.64 16.51 -21.03
C ASP A 185 9.24 16.02 -19.69
N LEU A 186 8.38 15.51 -18.79
CA LEU A 186 8.78 15.00 -17.48
C LEU A 186 9.11 13.51 -17.51
N LEU A 187 8.37 12.68 -18.23
CA LEU A 187 8.45 11.24 -18.17
C LEU A 187 9.87 10.70 -18.49
N GLU A 188 10.56 11.26 -19.50
CA GLU A 188 11.87 10.77 -19.93
C GLU A 188 13.00 11.12 -18.98
N ARG A 189 12.81 12.08 -18.10
CA ARG A 189 13.81 12.54 -17.14
C ARG A 189 13.49 12.21 -15.69
N SER A 190 12.40 11.47 -15.46
CA SER A 190 11.96 11.04 -14.14
C SER A 190 12.35 9.59 -13.86
N LEU A 191 12.71 9.31 -12.61
CA LEU A 191 12.60 7.99 -12.03
C LEU A 191 11.13 7.74 -11.73
N LEU A 192 10.55 6.70 -12.34
CA LEU A 192 9.17 6.29 -12.12
C LEU A 192 9.15 4.92 -11.44
N ILE A 193 8.46 4.83 -10.34
CA ILE A 193 8.24 3.58 -9.61
C ILE A 193 6.74 3.33 -9.53
N PHE A 194 6.30 2.14 -9.94
CA PHE A 194 4.93 1.67 -9.81
C PHE A 194 4.92 0.38 -9.01
N THR A 195 4.08 0.32 -7.99
CA THR A 195 3.90 -0.86 -7.14
C THR A 195 2.52 -0.85 -6.49
N ALA A 196 2.18 -1.92 -5.77
CA ALA A 196 1.07 -1.94 -4.82
C ALA A 196 1.61 -2.14 -3.39
N ASP A 197 0.82 -1.80 -2.38
CA ASP A 197 1.12 -2.02 -0.97
C ASP A 197 0.81 -3.47 -0.54
N HIS A 198 -0.22 -4.08 -1.11
CA HIS A 198 -0.60 -5.49 -0.96
C HIS A 198 -1.44 -5.94 -2.16
N GLY A 199 -1.74 -7.21 -2.24
CA GLY A 199 -2.75 -7.81 -3.09
C GLY A 199 -3.99 -8.20 -2.31
N ASP A 200 -4.92 -8.92 -2.95
CA ASP A 200 -6.15 -9.46 -2.36
C ASP A 200 -6.26 -10.96 -2.62
N ALA A 201 -6.75 -11.70 -1.62
CA ALA A 201 -7.08 -13.11 -1.73
C ALA A 201 -8.55 -13.30 -2.14
N PHE A 202 -8.82 -14.37 -2.86
CA PHE A 202 -10.15 -14.73 -3.35
C PHE A 202 -10.57 -16.14 -2.91
N GLY A 203 -10.18 -16.57 -1.71
CA GLY A 203 -10.57 -17.86 -1.13
C GLY A 203 -9.48 -18.94 -1.22
N GLU A 204 -8.29 -18.67 -1.77
CA GLU A 204 -7.18 -19.63 -1.97
C GLU A 204 -6.79 -20.33 -0.66
N HIS A 205 -6.84 -19.60 0.46
CA HIS A 205 -6.54 -20.11 1.80
C HIS A 205 -7.76 -20.10 2.74
N GLY A 206 -8.98 -20.04 2.19
CA GLY A 206 -10.23 -19.99 2.96
C GLY A 206 -10.55 -18.62 3.54
N TYR A 207 -9.94 -17.55 3.00
CA TYR A 207 -10.26 -16.16 3.32
C TYR A 207 -10.29 -15.29 2.06
N TYR A 208 -10.91 -14.14 2.16
CA TYR A 208 -10.99 -13.11 1.13
C TYR A 208 -10.35 -11.84 1.62
N GLU A 209 -10.12 -10.86 0.72
CA GLU A 209 -9.50 -9.58 1.04
C GLU A 209 -8.00 -9.74 1.39
N HIS A 210 -7.47 -8.87 2.22
CA HIS A 210 -6.06 -8.81 2.61
C HIS A 210 -5.88 -8.91 4.14
N PRO A 211 -6.37 -9.99 4.79
CA PRO A 211 -6.04 -10.22 6.18
C PRO A 211 -4.51 -10.31 6.32
N ARG A 212 -4.01 -10.00 7.51
CA ARG A 212 -2.57 -9.80 7.76
C ARG A 212 -1.78 -11.12 7.72
N TYR A 213 -2.01 -11.92 6.66
CA TYR A 213 -1.21 -13.10 6.30
C TYR A 213 -0.12 -12.72 5.29
N LEU A 214 0.89 -13.58 5.15
CA LEU A 214 2.04 -13.36 4.28
C LEU A 214 2.07 -14.32 3.08
N HIS A 215 0.90 -14.76 2.62
CA HIS A 215 0.76 -15.59 1.41
C HIS A 215 0.96 -14.73 0.14
N ASP A 216 1.28 -15.41 -0.96
CA ASP A 216 1.65 -14.74 -2.22
C ASP A 216 0.56 -13.83 -2.77
N GLU A 217 -0.71 -14.20 -2.62
CA GLU A 217 -1.85 -13.42 -3.08
C GLU A 217 -1.87 -12.01 -2.46
N ILE A 218 -1.30 -11.86 -1.27
CA ILE A 218 -1.24 -10.58 -0.54
C ILE A 218 0.12 -9.90 -0.71
N THR A 219 1.22 -10.65 -0.71
CA THR A 219 2.57 -10.09 -0.62
C THR A 219 3.32 -9.98 -1.94
N HIS A 220 2.94 -10.76 -2.97
CA HIS A 220 3.56 -10.73 -4.27
C HIS A 220 2.87 -9.68 -5.16
N VAL A 221 3.33 -8.45 -5.06
CA VAL A 221 2.78 -7.29 -5.77
C VAL A 221 3.60 -6.95 -7.02
N PRO A 222 2.99 -6.27 -8.02
CA PRO A 222 3.74 -5.78 -9.16
C PRO A 222 4.75 -4.71 -8.72
N LEU A 223 5.94 -4.72 -9.33
CA LEU A 223 6.95 -3.68 -9.15
C LEU A 223 7.59 -3.36 -10.50
N MET A 224 7.48 -2.11 -10.91
CA MET A 224 8.14 -1.57 -12.09
C MET A 224 8.98 -0.36 -11.71
N VAL A 225 10.24 -0.35 -12.12
CA VAL A 225 11.17 0.75 -11.91
C VAL A 225 11.69 1.21 -13.26
N ARG A 226 11.39 2.46 -13.63
CA ARG A 226 11.84 3.07 -14.88
C ARG A 226 12.76 4.24 -14.54
N PRO A 227 14.08 4.09 -14.68
CA PRO A 227 15.01 5.20 -14.54
C PRO A 227 14.85 6.23 -15.65
N PRO A 228 15.42 7.44 -15.50
CA PRO A 228 15.50 8.42 -16.58
C PRO A 228 16.10 7.80 -17.86
N GLY A 229 15.46 8.05 -19.01
CA GLY A 229 15.84 7.43 -20.28
C GLY A 229 15.28 6.03 -20.52
N GLY A 230 14.63 5.43 -19.52
CA GLY A 230 13.99 4.12 -19.61
C GLY A 230 14.92 2.93 -19.32
N ALA A 231 14.32 1.78 -19.11
CA ALA A 231 14.95 0.47 -19.05
C ALA A 231 14.01 -0.55 -19.72
N ASP A 232 14.56 -1.65 -20.19
CA ASP A 232 13.80 -2.73 -20.84
C ASP A 232 14.38 -4.08 -20.40
N ASP A 233 14.44 -4.28 -19.09
CA ASP A 233 14.94 -5.49 -18.47
C ASP A 233 13.86 -6.10 -17.55
N GLU A 234 13.77 -7.42 -17.52
CA GLU A 234 12.97 -8.18 -16.58
C GLU A 234 13.89 -8.81 -15.52
N VAL A 235 13.60 -8.57 -14.24
CA VAL A 235 14.39 -9.06 -13.12
C VAL A 235 13.57 -10.09 -12.37
N SER A 236 14.07 -11.34 -12.27
CA SER A 236 13.45 -12.45 -11.54
C SER A 236 13.95 -12.61 -10.11
N ILE A 237 14.92 -11.80 -9.69
CA ILE A 237 15.45 -11.80 -8.32
C ILE A 237 14.41 -11.13 -7.41
N PRO A 238 14.11 -11.70 -6.24
CA PRO A 238 13.15 -11.10 -5.31
C PRO A 238 13.53 -9.67 -4.92
N ALA A 239 12.56 -8.76 -5.04
CA ALA A 239 12.66 -7.38 -4.56
C ALA A 239 11.68 -7.15 -3.41
N SER A 240 11.96 -6.17 -2.58
CA SER A 240 11.13 -5.77 -1.45
C SER A 240 10.66 -4.33 -1.61
N THR A 241 9.50 -3.99 -1.05
CA THR A 241 9.07 -2.59 -0.95
C THR A 241 10.03 -1.71 -0.13
N LEU A 242 10.87 -2.30 0.71
CA LEU A 242 11.98 -1.60 1.39
C LEU A 242 13.01 -1.04 0.39
N ASP A 243 13.19 -1.70 -0.76
CA ASP A 243 14.15 -1.30 -1.79
C ASP A 243 13.76 0.01 -2.47
N ILE A 244 12.49 0.39 -2.42
CA ILE A 244 11.99 1.61 -3.04
C ILE A 244 12.66 2.85 -2.43
N ALA A 245 12.76 2.89 -1.09
CA ALA A 245 13.40 4.00 -0.39
C ALA A 245 14.88 4.11 -0.79
N ALA A 246 15.62 3.02 -0.68
CA ALA A 246 17.03 2.96 -1.07
C ALA A 246 17.24 3.36 -2.55
N THR A 247 16.34 2.94 -3.44
CA THR A 247 16.38 3.28 -4.86
C THR A 247 16.20 4.78 -5.11
N ILE A 248 15.25 5.41 -4.43
CA ILE A 248 14.96 6.83 -4.56
C ILE A 248 16.16 7.65 -4.02
N GLU A 249 16.64 7.33 -2.82
CA GLU A 249 17.75 8.05 -2.19
C GLU A 249 19.05 7.93 -2.99
N GLU A 250 19.34 6.75 -3.54
CA GLU A 250 20.49 6.60 -4.43
C GLU A 250 20.36 7.45 -5.68
N SER A 251 19.17 7.54 -6.29
CA SER A 251 18.94 8.33 -7.50
C SER A 251 19.27 9.81 -7.34
N VAL A 252 19.24 10.32 -6.10
CA VAL A 252 19.55 11.71 -5.75
C VAL A 252 20.87 11.83 -4.97
N SER A 253 21.60 10.74 -4.78
CA SER A 253 22.86 10.69 -4.00
C SER A 253 22.70 11.17 -2.55
N ALA A 254 21.54 10.91 -1.95
CA ALA A 254 21.27 11.29 -0.55
C ALA A 254 22.01 10.42 0.47
N GLY A 255 22.47 9.24 0.06
CA GLY A 255 22.99 8.20 0.95
C GLY A 255 21.85 7.49 1.67
N SER A 256 21.99 6.20 1.94
CA SER A 256 20.93 5.39 2.55
C SER A 256 21.49 4.55 3.69
N ASP A 257 20.80 4.60 4.84
CA ASP A 257 21.04 3.69 5.96
C ASP A 257 19.89 2.64 6.07
N HIS A 258 19.06 2.51 5.02
CA HIS A 258 17.92 1.59 5.00
C HIS A 258 18.34 0.12 4.82
N GLU A 259 17.49 -0.79 5.28
CA GLU A 259 17.70 -2.24 5.13
C GLU A 259 17.45 -2.74 3.67
N GLY A 260 16.86 -1.89 2.79
CA GLY A 260 16.64 -2.18 1.37
C GLY A 260 17.89 -2.01 0.51
N ALA A 261 17.86 -2.59 -0.69
CA ALA A 261 18.89 -2.42 -1.71
C ALA A 261 18.36 -1.58 -2.87
N SER A 262 19.21 -0.76 -3.50
CA SER A 262 18.79 -0.02 -4.68
C SER A 262 18.49 -0.94 -5.87
N LEU A 263 17.36 -0.70 -6.51
CA LEU A 263 16.93 -1.40 -7.72
C LEU A 263 17.54 -0.80 -9.01
N LEU A 264 18.35 0.25 -8.89
CA LEU A 264 19.15 0.81 -9.99
C LEU A 264 20.46 0.05 -10.18
N GLU A 265 20.84 -0.77 -9.20
CA GLU A 265 22.02 -1.64 -9.22
C GLU A 265 21.63 -3.10 -9.47
N SER A 266 22.63 -3.93 -9.76
CA SER A 266 22.42 -5.37 -9.90
C SER A 266 22.20 -5.99 -8.50
N LEU A 267 21.10 -6.69 -8.32
CA LEU A 267 20.80 -7.46 -7.11
C LEU A 267 21.60 -8.77 -7.09
N GLU A 268 21.89 -9.27 -5.88
CA GLU A 268 22.53 -10.57 -5.70
C GLU A 268 21.60 -11.72 -6.09
N GLU A 269 22.09 -12.72 -6.85
CA GLU A 269 21.27 -13.83 -7.39
C GLU A 269 20.63 -14.70 -6.28
N ASP A 270 21.29 -14.81 -5.11
CA ASP A 270 20.84 -15.60 -3.96
C ASP A 270 20.13 -14.76 -2.89
N ARG A 271 19.63 -13.59 -3.30
CA ARG A 271 18.97 -12.65 -2.40
C ARG A 271 17.77 -13.25 -1.68
N THR A 272 17.70 -12.97 -0.37
CA THR A 272 16.55 -13.24 0.49
C THR A 272 15.82 -11.93 0.80
N VAL A 273 14.50 -11.93 0.73
CA VAL A 273 13.63 -10.84 1.20
C VAL A 273 12.81 -11.33 2.38
N PHE A 274 12.66 -10.48 3.39
CA PHE A 274 11.89 -10.76 4.59
C PHE A 274 10.62 -9.94 4.61
N MET A 275 9.57 -10.53 5.20
CA MET A 275 8.25 -9.91 5.35
C MET A 275 7.80 -10.08 6.79
N GLN A 276 7.00 -9.12 7.26
CA GLN A 276 6.40 -9.22 8.58
C GLN A 276 5.01 -8.59 8.62
N ALA A 277 4.14 -9.14 9.49
CA ALA A 277 2.82 -8.60 9.77
C ALA A 277 2.47 -8.80 11.25
N ARG A 278 1.59 -7.91 11.75
CA ARG A 278 0.89 -8.11 13.03
C ARG A 278 -0.28 -9.05 12.79
N GLY A 279 -0.71 -9.78 13.83
CA GLY A 279 -1.98 -10.51 13.79
C GLY A 279 -3.18 -9.57 13.69
N GLU A 280 -4.34 -10.14 13.38
CA GLU A 280 -5.62 -9.43 13.38
C GLU A 280 -5.95 -8.87 14.79
N ASP A 281 -6.95 -8.01 14.88
CA ASP A 281 -7.28 -7.33 16.13
C ASP A 281 -7.65 -8.30 17.26
N ASP A 282 -8.29 -9.43 16.93
CA ASP A 282 -8.58 -10.52 17.86
C ASP A 282 -7.37 -11.43 18.17
N ALA A 283 -6.29 -11.29 17.41
CA ALA A 283 -5.01 -12.00 17.54
C ALA A 283 -3.82 -11.03 17.57
N SER A 284 -3.98 -9.85 18.16
CA SER A 284 -2.98 -8.77 18.17
C SER A 284 -1.66 -9.14 18.83
N HIS A 285 -1.64 -10.21 19.66
CA HIS A 285 -0.48 -10.81 20.27
C HIS A 285 0.35 -11.68 19.31
N VAL A 286 -0.16 -11.98 18.10
CA VAL A 286 0.57 -12.74 17.08
C VAL A 286 1.45 -11.82 16.24
N ARG A 287 2.64 -12.32 15.91
CA ARG A 287 3.53 -11.73 14.89
C ARG A 287 3.80 -12.77 13.82
N ARG A 288 3.66 -12.36 12.57
CA ARG A 288 3.94 -13.22 11.41
C ARG A 288 5.18 -12.73 10.71
N TYR A 289 6.03 -13.67 10.34
CA TYR A 289 7.25 -13.43 9.59
C TYR A 289 7.32 -14.42 8.43
N ALA A 290 7.86 -13.97 7.32
CA ALA A 290 8.17 -14.85 6.21
C ALA A 290 9.48 -14.42 5.55
N LEU A 291 10.09 -15.35 4.85
CA LEU A 291 11.17 -15.06 3.94
C LEU A 291 10.88 -15.66 2.57
N ARG A 292 11.43 -15.01 1.55
CA ARG A 292 11.31 -15.45 0.16
C ARG A 292 12.66 -15.32 -0.53
N THR A 293 13.00 -16.38 -1.31
CA THR A 293 14.10 -16.39 -2.28
C THR A 293 13.53 -16.70 -3.67
N ALA A 294 14.34 -16.69 -4.71
CA ALA A 294 13.91 -17.11 -6.05
C ALA A 294 13.34 -18.55 -6.06
N ASP A 295 13.86 -19.45 -5.23
CA ASP A 295 13.56 -20.88 -5.26
C ASP A 295 12.73 -21.38 -4.07
N GLY A 296 12.40 -20.51 -3.09
CA GLY A 296 11.75 -21.00 -1.90
C GLY A 296 11.24 -19.98 -0.93
N ALA A 297 10.52 -20.49 0.07
CA ALA A 297 9.92 -19.70 1.13
C ALA A 297 9.99 -20.41 2.48
N CYS A 298 9.76 -19.66 3.55
CA CYS A 298 9.52 -20.17 4.89
C CYS A 298 8.66 -19.17 5.66
N PHE A 299 7.73 -19.66 6.45
CA PHE A 299 6.81 -18.87 7.26
C PHE A 299 7.00 -19.15 8.74
N CYS A 300 6.74 -18.16 9.56
CA CYS A 300 6.87 -18.24 11.01
C CYS A 300 5.76 -17.42 11.68
N GLU A 301 5.13 -17.98 12.69
CA GLU A 301 4.28 -17.28 13.63
C GLU A 301 4.87 -17.30 15.03
N ARG A 302 4.85 -16.16 15.70
CA ARG A 302 5.21 -15.99 17.10
C ARG A 302 4.03 -15.48 17.88
N ASP A 303 3.67 -16.17 18.93
CA ASP A 303 2.72 -15.72 19.94
C ASP A 303 3.49 -14.99 21.05
N GLN A 304 3.25 -13.69 21.21
CA GLN A 304 3.95 -12.85 22.19
C GLN A 304 3.52 -13.10 23.64
N GLU A 305 2.34 -13.70 23.88
CA GLU A 305 1.87 -14.02 25.22
C GLU A 305 2.49 -15.31 25.75
N THR A 306 2.61 -16.31 24.89
CA THR A 306 3.15 -17.63 25.26
C THR A 306 4.61 -17.80 24.88
N GLU A 307 5.21 -16.85 24.16
CA GLU A 307 6.53 -16.90 23.55
C GLU A 307 6.71 -18.10 22.59
N ALA A 308 5.64 -18.75 22.18
CA ALA A 308 5.68 -19.87 21.26
C ALA A 308 6.01 -19.41 19.84
N ILE A 309 6.93 -20.12 19.19
CA ILE A 309 7.33 -19.90 17.81
C ILE A 309 7.04 -21.16 17.00
N SER A 310 6.29 -21.00 15.90
CA SER A 310 5.98 -22.09 14.98
C SER A 310 6.41 -21.75 13.57
N PHE A 311 6.93 -22.74 12.84
CA PHE A 311 7.35 -22.60 11.44
C PHE A 311 6.50 -23.50 10.56
N SER A 312 6.12 -22.99 9.39
CA SER A 312 5.37 -23.72 8.37
C SER A 312 5.95 -23.47 6.97
N ASP A 313 5.67 -24.42 6.07
CA ASP A 313 5.97 -24.34 4.62
C ASP A 313 7.41 -23.94 4.28
N CYS A 314 8.36 -24.31 5.14
CA CYS A 314 9.77 -24.08 4.90
C CYS A 314 10.29 -25.07 3.85
N THR A 315 10.66 -24.58 2.67
CA THR A 315 11.18 -25.39 1.56
C THR A 315 12.55 -25.99 1.85
N SER A 316 13.32 -25.42 2.80
CA SER A 316 14.60 -25.99 3.24
C SER A 316 14.90 -25.68 4.71
N ARG A 317 15.85 -26.46 5.28
CA ARG A 317 16.36 -26.19 6.63
C ARG A 317 17.19 -24.90 6.70
N SER A 318 17.86 -24.55 5.62
CA SER A 318 18.66 -23.32 5.53
C SER A 318 17.77 -22.10 5.67
N LEU A 319 16.68 -22.02 4.88
CA LEU A 319 15.75 -20.92 4.93
C LEU A 319 15.06 -20.80 6.30
N ARG A 320 14.75 -21.96 6.92
CA ARG A 320 14.23 -21.95 8.30
C ARG A 320 15.21 -21.31 9.28
N SER A 321 16.49 -21.70 9.21
CA SER A 321 17.50 -21.15 10.12
C SER A 321 17.76 -19.66 9.88
N GLU A 322 17.67 -19.23 8.64
CA GLU A 322 17.80 -17.83 8.25
C GLU A 322 16.62 -16.98 8.76
N LEU A 323 15.38 -17.47 8.60
CA LEU A 323 14.20 -16.83 9.16
C LEU A 323 14.24 -16.79 10.70
N GLU A 324 14.70 -17.86 11.35
CA GLU A 324 14.87 -17.92 12.80
C GLU A 324 15.82 -16.81 13.29
N GLY A 325 16.97 -16.63 12.62
CA GLY A 325 17.89 -15.53 12.92
C GLY A 325 17.29 -14.15 12.72
N HIS A 326 16.50 -13.94 11.65
CA HIS A 326 15.78 -12.68 11.42
C HIS A 326 14.77 -12.41 12.54
N VAL A 327 13.96 -13.39 12.91
CA VAL A 327 12.97 -13.27 14.00
C VAL A 327 13.64 -12.91 15.33
N GLU A 328 14.78 -13.51 15.66
CA GLU A 328 15.54 -13.17 16.87
C GLU A 328 15.98 -11.70 16.89
N ILE A 329 16.43 -11.16 15.74
CA ILE A 329 16.83 -9.77 15.61
C ILE A 329 15.60 -8.85 15.84
N ARG A 330 14.43 -9.16 15.24
CA ARG A 330 13.21 -8.36 15.39
C ARG A 330 12.70 -8.36 16.85
N ILE A 331 12.72 -9.53 17.52
CA ILE A 331 12.40 -9.64 18.95
C ILE A 331 13.32 -8.73 19.80
N GLY A 332 14.59 -8.65 19.46
CA GLY A 332 15.54 -7.77 20.14
C GLY A 332 15.20 -6.29 19.99
N LYS A 333 14.68 -5.88 18.85
CA LYS A 333 14.23 -4.50 18.58
C LYS A 333 12.91 -4.18 19.31
N GLU A 334 11.91 -5.07 19.30
CA GLU A 334 10.61 -4.88 19.99
C GLU A 334 10.77 -4.63 21.51
N ASN A 335 11.72 -5.25 22.16
CA ASN A 335 11.95 -5.12 23.61
C ASN A 335 12.56 -3.77 24.03
N GLY A 336 12.88 -2.88 23.08
CA GLY A 336 13.46 -1.55 23.33
C GLY A 336 12.46 -0.40 23.30
N GLU A 337 11.21 -0.61 22.93
CA GLU A 337 10.23 0.45 22.74
C GLU A 337 9.09 0.42 23.78
N ASP A 338 8.84 1.57 24.42
CA ASP A 338 7.69 1.78 25.33
C ASP A 338 6.38 1.93 24.51
N VAL A 339 5.36 1.18 24.92
CA VAL A 339 4.01 1.24 24.32
C VAL A 339 3.37 2.62 24.60
N ALA A 340 3.21 3.45 23.58
CA ALA A 340 2.44 4.67 23.66
C ALA A 340 0.93 4.39 23.65
N ASP A 341 0.17 5.15 24.45
CA ASP A 341 -1.30 5.02 24.56
C ASP A 341 -1.99 5.56 23.28
N SER A 342 -3.00 4.84 22.78
CA SER A 342 -3.75 5.22 21.58
C SER A 342 -4.52 6.53 21.80
N GLY A 343 -4.14 7.58 21.06
CA GLY A 343 -4.88 8.85 21.05
C GLY A 343 -6.27 8.73 20.41
N ASP A 344 -7.19 9.67 20.75
CA ASP A 344 -8.52 9.76 20.15
C ASP A 344 -8.42 9.89 18.61
N VAL A 345 -9.06 8.96 17.90
CA VAL A 345 -9.16 8.96 16.43
C VAL A 345 -10.26 9.94 16.00
N ASP A 346 -10.02 10.72 14.94
CA ASP A 346 -11.01 11.69 14.43
C ASP A 346 -12.24 10.96 13.86
N GLU A 347 -13.45 11.48 14.13
CA GLU A 347 -14.73 10.92 13.68
C GLU A 347 -14.83 10.74 12.14
N GLU A 348 -14.06 11.49 11.35
CA GLU A 348 -14.04 11.35 9.89
C GLU A 348 -13.25 10.13 9.44
N ILE A 349 -12.13 9.86 10.09
CA ILE A 349 -11.32 8.66 9.86
C ILE A 349 -12.14 7.43 10.22
N ASP A 350 -12.76 7.41 11.41
CA ASP A 350 -13.61 6.30 11.84
C ASP A 350 -14.71 5.97 10.83
N ARG A 351 -15.40 6.98 10.31
CA ARG A 351 -16.45 6.78 9.31
C ARG A 351 -15.93 6.19 8.00
N ARG A 352 -14.72 6.59 7.55
CA ARG A 352 -14.12 6.04 6.32
C ARG A 352 -13.68 4.60 6.54
N LEU A 353 -13.12 4.30 7.70
CA LEU A 353 -12.76 2.93 8.09
C LEU A 353 -13.98 2.00 8.14
N GLU A 354 -15.14 2.50 8.65
CA GLU A 354 -16.42 1.78 8.59
C GLU A 354 -16.87 1.53 7.13
N ALA A 355 -16.75 2.55 6.28
CA ALA A 355 -17.18 2.46 4.88
C ALA A 355 -16.34 1.45 4.07
N LEU A 356 -15.05 1.34 4.39
CA LEU A 356 -14.10 0.41 3.78
C LEU A 356 -14.12 -1.00 4.42
N GLY A 357 -14.90 -1.20 5.49
CA GLY A 357 -15.06 -2.52 6.12
C GLY A 357 -14.10 -2.80 7.29
N TYR A 358 -13.22 -1.88 7.66
CA TYR A 358 -12.26 -2.05 8.75
C TYR A 358 -12.83 -1.85 10.16
N LYS A 359 -14.01 -1.26 10.27
CA LYS A 359 -14.76 -1.10 11.55
C LYS A 359 -16.22 -1.45 11.35
N GLU A 360 -16.89 -2.01 12.41
CA GLU A 360 -18.34 -2.28 12.45
C GLU A 360 -19.12 -1.07 12.98
#